data_f4d32afc977feef190e796e63ebca6e0
#
_entry.id   f4d32afc977feef190e796e63ebca6e0
#
_cell.length_a   1.000
_cell.length_b   1.000
_cell.length_c   1.000
_cell.angle_alpha   90.00
_cell.angle_beta   90.00
_cell.angle_gamma   90.00
#
_symmetry.space_group_name_H-M   'P 1'
#
loop_
_entity.id
_entity.type
_entity.pdbx_description
1 polymer ?
#
loop_
_entity_poly.entity_id
_entity_poly.type
_entity_poly.pdbx_seq_one_letter_code
_entity_poly.pdbx_strand_id
1 'polypeptide(L)'
;VTAGIVVAIIALPLSIALALASGVGPEAGIFTAIVAGFVISALGGSCVQIAGPTAAFATIVAGIVARDGMDGLIIATIMAGIFLILMGLFHFGSLIKFIPYTITTGFTSGIAVTIVIGQLKDFFGVTYPDGVKPIETTEKMKAFVQNISSVNTDALIVGIVSLAILILAPYIFKKVPGSLIAVIVGILMVQFLPLKVSTIGNLYTISNSLPSFHMPAIRFSTISASVSNAFTIAVLAAIESLLSCVVADGMINSKHRSDMELVAQGAGNIASALFGGIPATGAIARTAANIKNGGRTPIAGMVHSVTLIIVLVVLMPYAGMIPMPTIAAILFIVAYNMCQWRTFRDLVRTAPKSDICLLYTSPSPRDT
;
A
#
# COMPACT_ATOMS: atom_id res chain seq x y z
N VAL A 1 13.99 -19.45 -1.17
CA VAL A 1 14.59 -18.65 -0.10
C VAL A 1 15.07 -17.31 -0.65
N THR A 2 16.01 -17.28 -1.59
CA THR A 2 16.60 -16.04 -2.16
C THR A 2 15.56 -15.07 -2.69
N ALA A 3 14.54 -15.55 -3.41
CA ALA A 3 13.45 -14.72 -3.91
C ALA A 3 12.71 -13.99 -2.76
N GLY A 4 12.40 -14.70 -1.66
CA GLY A 4 11.74 -14.11 -0.50
C GLY A 4 12.57 -13.00 0.14
N ILE A 5 13.87 -13.19 0.29
CA ILE A 5 14.80 -12.19 0.84
C ILE A 5 14.84 -10.94 -0.07
N VAL A 6 15.00 -11.12 -1.37
CA VAL A 6 15.04 -10.01 -2.33
C VAL A 6 13.73 -9.22 -2.29
N VAL A 7 12.59 -9.91 -2.24
CA VAL A 7 11.28 -9.24 -2.19
C VAL A 7 11.08 -8.52 -0.86
N ALA A 8 11.60 -9.04 0.26
CA ALA A 8 11.54 -8.34 1.55
C ALA A 8 12.30 -6.99 1.51
N ILE A 9 13.47 -6.97 0.89
CA ILE A 9 14.25 -5.74 0.71
C ILE A 9 13.50 -4.72 -0.17
N ILE A 10 12.84 -5.18 -1.24
CA ILE A 10 12.02 -4.33 -2.11
C ILE A 10 10.79 -3.79 -1.37
N ALA A 11 10.16 -4.64 -0.55
CA ALA A 11 8.92 -4.33 0.12
C ALA A 11 9.07 -3.35 1.29
N LEU A 12 10.25 -3.28 1.92
CA LEU A 12 10.48 -2.48 3.12
C LEU A 12 10.15 -0.99 2.93
N PRO A 13 10.81 -0.26 1.99
CA PRO A 13 10.52 1.17 1.81
C PRO A 13 9.07 1.40 1.40
N LEU A 14 8.52 0.50 0.59
CA LEU A 14 7.15 0.60 0.11
C LEU A 14 6.12 0.37 1.24
N SER A 15 6.36 -0.58 2.14
CA SER A 15 5.46 -0.83 3.27
C SER A 15 5.42 0.35 4.24
N ILE A 16 6.58 0.97 4.51
CA ILE A 16 6.69 2.20 5.29
C ILE A 16 5.93 3.34 4.59
N ALA A 17 6.20 3.57 3.31
CA ALA A 17 5.56 4.64 2.54
C ALA A 17 4.02 4.52 2.53
N LEU A 18 3.50 3.30 2.37
CA LEU A 18 2.06 3.05 2.35
C LEU A 18 1.40 3.22 3.72
N ALA A 19 2.07 2.84 4.81
CA ALA A 19 1.59 3.12 6.16
C ALA A 19 1.47 4.63 6.41
N LEU A 20 2.50 5.39 6.05
CA LEU A 20 2.50 6.85 6.18
C LEU A 20 1.42 7.50 5.31
N ALA A 21 1.24 7.04 4.07
CA ALA A 21 0.14 7.48 3.20
C ALA A 21 -1.24 7.18 3.77
N SER A 22 -1.35 6.12 4.57
CA SER A 22 -2.55 5.72 5.30
C SER A 22 -2.77 6.48 6.61
N GLY A 23 -1.88 7.41 6.97
CA GLY A 23 -1.96 8.20 8.19
C GLY A 23 -1.63 7.44 9.48
N VAL A 24 -0.94 6.31 9.38
CA VAL A 24 -0.52 5.47 10.52
C VAL A 24 1.01 5.42 10.65
N GLY A 25 1.50 4.94 11.77
CA GLY A 25 2.93 4.78 12.00
C GLY A 25 3.60 3.84 10.99
N PRO A 26 4.89 4.05 10.70
CA PRO A 26 5.63 3.28 9.70
C PRO A 26 5.69 1.78 10.02
N GLU A 27 5.68 1.42 11.30
CA GLU A 27 5.68 0.05 11.80
C GLU A 27 4.43 -0.75 11.38
N ALA A 28 3.25 -0.11 11.32
CA ALA A 28 2.01 -0.78 10.96
C ALA A 28 2.06 -1.41 9.56
N GLY A 29 2.73 -0.75 8.61
CA GLY A 29 2.93 -1.30 7.27
C GLY A 29 3.84 -2.52 7.24
N ILE A 30 4.87 -2.52 8.10
CA ILE A 30 5.79 -3.68 8.23
C ILE A 30 5.07 -4.82 8.96
N PHE A 31 4.32 -4.54 10.03
CA PHE A 31 3.51 -5.54 10.73
C PHE A 31 2.53 -6.23 9.79
N THR A 32 1.88 -5.46 8.92
CA THR A 32 1.00 -6.01 7.88
C THR A 32 1.76 -6.96 6.94
N ALA A 33 2.92 -6.55 6.44
CA ALA A 33 3.71 -7.37 5.53
C ALA A 33 4.26 -8.65 6.20
N ILE A 34 4.55 -8.59 7.51
CA ILE A 34 4.98 -9.74 8.32
C ILE A 34 3.80 -10.68 8.54
N VAL A 35 2.75 -10.20 9.22
CA VAL A 35 1.67 -11.05 9.73
C VAL A 35 0.75 -11.51 8.61
N ALA A 36 0.15 -10.57 7.86
CA ALA A 36 -0.71 -10.94 6.74
C ALA A 36 0.08 -11.66 5.65
N GLY A 37 1.29 -11.19 5.33
CA GLY A 37 2.16 -11.82 4.34
C GLY A 37 2.45 -13.29 4.66
N PHE A 38 2.73 -13.60 5.92
CA PHE A 38 2.95 -14.98 6.38
C PHE A 38 1.69 -15.83 6.28
N VAL A 39 0.58 -15.36 6.87
CA VAL A 39 -0.70 -16.11 6.92
C VAL A 39 -1.24 -16.36 5.50
N ILE A 40 -1.22 -15.34 4.64
CA ILE A 40 -1.72 -15.47 3.26
C ILE A 40 -0.82 -16.41 2.46
N SER A 41 0.50 -16.34 2.63
CA SER A 41 1.40 -17.27 1.95
C SER A 41 1.25 -18.70 2.43
N ALA A 42 0.94 -18.92 3.72
CA ALA A 42 0.76 -20.25 4.29
C ALA A 42 -0.56 -20.91 3.88
N LEU A 43 -1.65 -20.12 3.81
CA LEU A 43 -3.01 -20.61 3.57
C LEU A 43 -3.49 -20.38 2.13
N GLY A 44 -2.79 -19.57 1.35
CA GLY A 44 -3.23 -19.02 0.06
C GLY A 44 -3.50 -20.07 -1.01
N GLY A 45 -4.35 -19.69 -1.96
CA GLY A 45 -4.64 -20.47 -3.15
C GLY A 45 -3.59 -20.33 -4.25
N SER A 46 -2.71 -19.32 -4.15
CA SER A 46 -1.62 -19.07 -5.08
C SER A 46 -0.27 -19.41 -4.46
N CYS A 47 0.55 -20.17 -5.21
CA CYS A 47 1.88 -20.59 -4.72
C CYS A 47 2.94 -19.49 -4.71
N VAL A 48 2.69 -18.34 -5.34
CA VAL A 48 3.72 -17.31 -5.57
C VAL A 48 3.31 -15.94 -5.10
N GLN A 49 2.08 -15.76 -4.60
CA GLN A 49 1.57 -14.48 -4.17
C GLN A 49 2.33 -13.94 -2.97
N ILE A 50 2.64 -12.65 -3.02
CA ILE A 50 3.19 -11.88 -1.90
C ILE A 50 2.15 -10.86 -1.50
N ALA A 51 1.65 -10.98 -0.29
CA ALA A 51 0.67 -10.05 0.27
C ALA A 51 1.33 -9.02 1.19
N GLY A 52 0.59 -7.95 1.46
CA GLY A 52 1.01 -6.88 2.36
C GLY A 52 0.20 -5.61 2.14
N PRO A 53 0.59 -4.47 2.72
CA PRO A 53 -0.11 -3.22 2.51
C PRO A 53 -0.03 -2.80 1.04
N THR A 54 -1.13 -2.24 0.51
CA THR A 54 -1.20 -1.74 -0.86
C THR A 54 -1.72 -0.31 -0.91
N ALA A 55 -1.42 0.37 -1.99
CA ALA A 55 -1.82 1.75 -2.19
C ALA A 55 -3.34 1.93 -2.31
N ALA A 56 -4.07 0.89 -2.72
CA ALA A 56 -5.52 0.93 -2.84
C ALA A 56 -6.23 1.23 -1.53
N PHE A 57 -5.66 0.80 -0.41
CA PHE A 57 -6.24 1.05 0.91
C PHE A 57 -5.83 2.39 1.51
N ALA A 58 -4.79 3.06 1.01
CA ALA A 58 -4.19 4.21 1.68
C ALA A 58 -5.22 5.32 1.99
N THR A 59 -6.07 5.67 1.03
CA THR A 59 -7.08 6.71 1.21
C THR A 59 -8.22 6.28 2.12
N ILE A 60 -8.68 5.03 2.01
CA ILE A 60 -9.77 4.47 2.83
C ILE A 60 -9.31 4.36 4.27
N VAL A 61 -8.12 3.81 4.49
CA VAL A 61 -7.52 3.68 5.82
C VAL A 61 -7.31 5.04 6.45
N ALA A 62 -6.76 6.02 5.70
CA ALA A 62 -6.58 7.38 6.20
C ALA A 62 -7.91 8.03 6.62
N GLY A 63 -8.99 7.82 5.86
CA GLY A 63 -10.32 8.29 6.21
C GLY A 63 -10.88 7.65 7.48
N ILE A 64 -10.72 6.33 7.65
CA ILE A 64 -11.17 5.61 8.84
C ILE A 64 -10.36 6.04 10.06
N VAL A 65 -9.04 6.09 9.95
CA VAL A 65 -8.14 6.49 11.06
C VAL A 65 -8.42 7.92 11.52
N ALA A 66 -8.68 8.84 10.58
CA ALA A 66 -8.98 10.23 10.90
C ALA A 66 -10.32 10.40 11.62
N ARG A 67 -11.32 9.56 11.32
CA ARG A 67 -12.66 9.64 11.90
C ARG A 67 -12.83 8.78 13.13
N ASP A 68 -12.39 7.52 13.08
CA ASP A 68 -12.71 6.49 14.06
C ASP A 68 -11.46 5.99 14.82
N GLY A 69 -10.28 6.51 14.49
CA GLY A 69 -9.00 6.11 15.09
C GLY A 69 -8.53 4.71 14.70
N MET A 70 -7.49 4.23 15.38
CA MET A 70 -6.93 2.89 15.13
C MET A 70 -7.89 1.77 15.53
N ASP A 71 -8.68 1.94 16.59
CA ASP A 71 -9.66 0.91 17.02
C ASP A 71 -10.75 0.72 15.96
N GLY A 72 -11.22 1.80 15.33
CA GLY A 72 -12.17 1.73 14.22
C GLY A 72 -11.58 1.00 13.01
N LEU A 73 -10.31 1.24 12.70
CA LEU A 73 -9.62 0.54 11.62
C LEU A 73 -9.46 -0.96 11.91
N ILE A 74 -9.08 -1.32 13.12
CA ILE A 74 -8.94 -2.73 13.53
C ILE A 74 -10.28 -3.45 13.37
N ILE A 75 -11.38 -2.87 13.86
CA ILE A 75 -12.72 -3.45 13.74
C ILE A 75 -13.14 -3.59 12.29
N ALA A 76 -12.97 -2.54 11.47
CA ALA A 76 -13.30 -2.59 10.05
C ALA A 76 -12.48 -3.65 9.30
N THR A 77 -11.20 -3.80 9.64
CA THR A 77 -10.31 -4.80 9.01
C THR A 77 -10.67 -6.23 9.42
N ILE A 78 -11.01 -6.47 10.69
CA ILE A 78 -11.49 -7.79 11.15
C ILE A 78 -12.79 -8.16 10.44
N MET A 79 -13.75 -7.23 10.37
CA MET A 79 -15.01 -7.44 9.66
C MET A 79 -14.80 -7.71 8.17
N ALA A 80 -13.89 -6.96 7.53
CA ALA A 80 -13.51 -7.21 6.14
C ALA A 80 -12.91 -8.60 5.95
N GLY A 81 -12.07 -9.04 6.90
CA GLY A 81 -11.53 -10.39 6.91
C GLY A 81 -12.62 -11.48 7.01
N ILE A 82 -13.63 -11.26 7.86
CA ILE A 82 -14.78 -12.16 7.96
C ILE A 82 -15.56 -12.20 6.64
N PHE A 83 -15.82 -11.04 6.00
CA PHE A 83 -16.49 -10.99 4.71
C PHE A 83 -15.70 -11.74 3.63
N LEU A 84 -14.38 -11.60 3.58
CA LEU A 84 -13.51 -12.32 2.65
C LEU A 84 -13.58 -13.85 2.88
N ILE A 85 -13.57 -14.31 4.12
CA ILE A 85 -13.73 -15.74 4.44
C ILE A 85 -15.09 -16.24 3.95
N LEU A 86 -16.16 -15.51 4.23
CA LEU A 86 -17.49 -15.86 3.74
C LEU A 86 -17.56 -15.89 2.22
N MET A 87 -16.99 -14.89 1.55
CA MET A 87 -16.91 -14.88 0.08
C MET A 87 -16.16 -16.10 -0.46
N GLY A 88 -15.07 -16.52 0.18
CA GLY A 88 -14.35 -17.73 -0.20
C GLY A 88 -15.17 -19.01 0.02
N LEU A 89 -15.84 -19.13 1.18
CA LEU A 89 -16.68 -20.29 1.51
C LEU A 89 -17.92 -20.42 0.59
N PHE A 90 -18.51 -19.30 0.17
CA PHE A 90 -19.62 -19.26 -0.78
C PHE A 90 -19.18 -19.31 -2.25
N HIS A 91 -17.91 -19.61 -2.53
CA HIS A 91 -17.35 -19.75 -3.88
C HIS A 91 -17.44 -18.49 -4.76
N PHE A 92 -17.36 -17.30 -4.15
CA PHE A 92 -17.37 -16.02 -4.87
C PHE A 92 -16.05 -15.71 -5.58
N GLY A 93 -15.00 -16.50 -5.36
CA GLY A 93 -13.73 -16.36 -6.08
C GLY A 93 -13.85 -16.44 -7.59
N SER A 94 -14.87 -17.13 -8.11
CA SER A 94 -15.14 -17.20 -9.54
C SER A 94 -15.76 -15.93 -10.13
N LEU A 95 -16.35 -15.05 -9.29
CA LEU A 95 -17.02 -13.82 -9.72
C LEU A 95 -16.04 -12.76 -10.25
N ILE A 96 -14.77 -12.85 -9.90
CA ILE A 96 -13.73 -11.93 -10.43
C ILE A 96 -13.71 -11.89 -11.95
N LYS A 97 -14.07 -13.00 -12.61
CA LYS A 97 -14.12 -13.10 -14.08
C LYS A 97 -15.14 -12.17 -14.71
N PHE A 98 -16.12 -11.71 -13.92
CA PHE A 98 -17.19 -10.84 -14.38
C PHE A 98 -16.91 -9.35 -14.11
N ILE A 99 -15.81 -9.03 -13.42
CA ILE A 99 -15.44 -7.63 -13.18
C ILE A 99 -14.76 -7.07 -14.43
N PRO A 100 -15.38 -6.09 -15.12
CA PRO A 100 -14.80 -5.48 -16.30
C PRO A 100 -13.45 -4.83 -16.00
N TYR A 101 -12.49 -5.01 -16.88
CA TYR A 101 -11.16 -4.41 -16.76
C TYR A 101 -11.20 -2.88 -16.71
N THR A 102 -12.21 -2.27 -17.32
CA THR A 102 -12.45 -0.82 -17.30
C THR A 102 -12.71 -0.29 -15.89
N ILE A 103 -13.46 -1.02 -15.06
CA ILE A 103 -13.74 -0.65 -13.66
C ILE A 103 -12.44 -0.66 -12.85
N THR A 104 -11.66 -1.74 -12.96
CA THR A 104 -10.40 -1.84 -12.21
C THR A 104 -9.39 -0.78 -12.64
N THR A 105 -9.30 -0.47 -13.93
CA THR A 105 -8.41 0.57 -14.46
C THR A 105 -8.85 1.97 -14.01
N GLY A 106 -10.15 2.27 -14.05
CA GLY A 106 -10.70 3.54 -13.56
C GLY A 106 -10.43 3.73 -12.07
N PHE A 107 -10.70 2.70 -11.28
CA PHE A 107 -10.48 2.72 -9.84
C PHE A 107 -9.01 2.91 -9.47
N THR A 108 -8.09 2.15 -10.05
CA THR A 108 -6.64 2.28 -9.75
C THR A 108 -6.09 3.62 -10.21
N SER A 109 -6.59 4.18 -11.32
CA SER A 109 -6.22 5.52 -11.77
C SER A 109 -6.72 6.62 -10.82
N GLY A 110 -7.94 6.49 -10.29
CA GLY A 110 -8.49 7.38 -9.26
C GLY A 110 -7.64 7.37 -7.99
N ILE A 111 -7.27 6.19 -7.50
CA ILE A 111 -6.37 6.04 -6.34
C ILE A 111 -5.02 6.69 -6.61
N ALA A 112 -4.44 6.49 -7.79
CA ALA A 112 -3.16 7.09 -8.15
C ALA A 112 -3.18 8.62 -8.04
N VAL A 113 -4.24 9.26 -8.53
CA VAL A 113 -4.43 10.72 -8.41
C VAL A 113 -4.53 11.15 -6.95
N THR A 114 -5.31 10.43 -6.14
CA THR A 114 -5.46 10.77 -4.70
C THR A 114 -4.15 10.63 -3.93
N ILE A 115 -3.33 9.62 -4.26
CA ILE A 115 -2.00 9.45 -3.67
C ILE A 115 -1.09 10.63 -4.05
N VAL A 116 -1.04 11.00 -5.33
CA VAL A 116 -0.22 12.13 -5.78
C VAL A 116 -0.60 13.40 -5.02
N ILE A 117 -1.90 13.73 -4.97
CA ILE A 117 -2.38 14.91 -4.25
C ILE A 117 -2.03 14.84 -2.76
N GLY A 118 -2.15 13.65 -2.14
CA GLY A 118 -1.81 13.43 -0.74
C GLY A 118 -0.33 13.66 -0.42
N GLN A 119 0.56 13.43 -1.39
CA GLN A 119 2.01 13.52 -1.20
C GLN A 119 2.61 14.89 -1.60
N LEU A 120 1.82 15.80 -2.18
CA LEU A 120 2.33 17.12 -2.57
C LEU A 120 2.91 17.89 -1.38
N LYS A 121 2.23 17.86 -0.23
CA LYS A 121 2.72 18.50 1.00
C LYS A 121 4.14 18.07 1.35
N ASP A 122 4.37 16.78 1.42
CA ASP A 122 5.63 16.19 1.88
C ASP A 122 6.74 16.32 0.85
N PHE A 123 6.39 16.24 -0.45
CA PHE A 123 7.34 16.40 -1.55
C PHE A 123 7.88 17.83 -1.62
N PHE A 124 7.01 18.82 -1.49
CA PHE A 124 7.37 20.24 -1.52
C PHE A 124 7.74 20.80 -0.14
N GLY A 125 7.64 20.01 0.92
CA GLY A 125 7.92 20.43 2.29
C GLY A 125 7.01 21.57 2.76
N VAL A 126 5.77 21.64 2.29
CA VAL A 126 4.82 22.70 2.65
C VAL A 126 4.35 22.52 4.09
N THR A 127 4.33 23.60 4.85
CA THR A 127 3.81 23.61 6.22
C THR A 127 2.40 24.20 6.24
N TYR A 128 1.49 23.53 6.93
CA TYR A 128 0.13 24.02 7.14
C TYR A 128 0.03 24.74 8.48
N PRO A 129 -0.82 25.79 8.59
CA PRO A 129 -1.10 26.45 9.86
C PRO A 129 -1.67 25.46 10.89
N ASP A 130 -1.44 25.76 12.19
CA ASP A 130 -1.97 24.96 13.27
C ASP A 130 -3.50 24.81 13.18
N GLY A 131 -3.98 23.57 13.33
CA GLY A 131 -5.40 23.24 13.25
C GLY A 131 -5.87 22.82 11.84
N VAL A 132 -5.12 23.05 10.77
CA VAL A 132 -5.49 22.61 9.41
C VAL A 132 -5.02 21.18 9.18
N LYS A 133 -5.96 20.23 9.28
CA LYS A 133 -5.74 18.79 9.00
C LYS A 133 -6.66 18.34 7.87
N PRO A 134 -6.34 18.59 6.60
CA PRO A 134 -7.20 18.21 5.50
C PRO A 134 -7.25 16.67 5.38
N ILE A 135 -8.45 16.12 5.35
CA ILE A 135 -8.69 14.68 5.23
C ILE A 135 -9.01 14.34 3.77
N GLU A 136 -9.98 15.06 3.20
CA GLU A 136 -10.41 14.83 1.83
C GLU A 136 -9.39 15.30 0.79
N THR A 137 -9.39 14.65 -0.37
CA THR A 137 -8.46 14.97 -1.47
C THR A 137 -8.61 16.42 -1.96
N THR A 138 -9.84 16.93 -2.01
CA THR A 138 -10.14 18.34 -2.35
C THR A 138 -9.60 19.32 -1.32
N GLU A 139 -9.75 18.99 -0.05
CA GLU A 139 -9.22 19.79 1.06
C GLU A 139 -7.70 19.82 1.03
N LYS A 140 -7.06 18.66 0.78
CA LYS A 140 -5.60 18.56 0.61
C LYS A 140 -5.09 19.43 -0.52
N MET A 141 -5.78 19.42 -1.66
CA MET A 141 -5.41 20.26 -2.79
C MET A 141 -5.60 21.74 -2.48
N LYS A 142 -6.73 22.14 -1.87
CA LYS A 142 -6.98 23.53 -1.45
C LYS A 142 -5.92 24.00 -0.45
N ALA A 143 -5.67 23.21 0.61
CA ALA A 143 -4.66 23.53 1.61
C ALA A 143 -3.25 23.67 1.01
N PHE A 144 -2.89 22.80 0.06
CA PHE A 144 -1.63 22.89 -0.66
C PHE A 144 -1.51 24.20 -1.45
N VAL A 145 -2.52 24.55 -2.27
CA VAL A 145 -2.52 25.78 -3.08
C VAL A 145 -2.49 27.03 -2.19
N GLN A 146 -3.26 27.05 -1.10
CA GLN A 146 -3.28 28.19 -0.17
C GLN A 146 -1.95 28.42 0.55
N ASN A 147 -1.18 27.37 0.77
CA ASN A 147 0.10 27.44 1.50
C ASN A 147 1.33 27.21 0.61
N ILE A 148 1.20 27.35 -0.71
CA ILE A 148 2.30 27.13 -1.66
C ILE A 148 3.49 28.06 -1.44
N SER A 149 3.28 29.22 -0.84
CA SER A 149 4.35 30.16 -0.49
C SER A 149 5.29 29.60 0.62
N SER A 150 4.89 28.58 1.37
CA SER A 150 5.70 27.94 2.40
C SER A 150 6.55 26.77 1.89
N VAL A 151 6.75 26.65 0.57
CA VAL A 151 7.58 25.59 -0.03
C VAL A 151 9.01 25.65 0.52
N ASN A 152 9.49 24.48 0.97
CA ASN A 152 10.85 24.31 1.44
C ASN A 152 11.75 23.83 0.29
N THR A 153 12.71 24.66 -0.11
CA THR A 153 13.68 24.35 -1.15
C THR A 153 14.52 23.12 -0.86
N ASP A 154 14.90 22.91 0.40
CA ASP A 154 15.70 21.76 0.79
C ASP A 154 14.91 20.45 0.61
N ALA A 155 13.62 20.47 0.99
CA ALA A 155 12.72 19.34 0.77
C ALA A 155 12.54 19.05 -0.72
N LEU A 156 12.38 20.09 -1.53
CA LEU A 156 12.24 19.95 -2.98
C LEU A 156 13.50 19.35 -3.62
N ILE A 157 14.70 19.78 -3.21
CA ILE A 157 15.97 19.22 -3.69
C ILE A 157 16.05 17.71 -3.36
N VAL A 158 15.77 17.32 -2.11
CA VAL A 158 15.77 15.91 -1.71
C VAL A 158 14.73 15.11 -2.48
N GLY A 159 13.52 15.67 -2.69
CA GLY A 159 12.44 15.04 -3.46
C GLY A 159 12.82 14.82 -4.92
N ILE A 160 13.39 15.84 -5.59
CA ILE A 160 13.82 15.74 -7.00
C ILE A 160 14.97 14.73 -7.15
N VAL A 161 15.97 14.77 -6.28
CA VAL A 161 17.08 13.79 -6.33
C VAL A 161 16.56 12.38 -6.10
N SER A 162 15.67 12.17 -5.12
CA SER A 162 15.05 10.87 -4.87
C SER A 162 14.24 10.38 -6.08
N LEU A 163 13.48 11.27 -6.71
CA LEU A 163 12.70 10.95 -7.91
C LEU A 163 13.59 10.59 -9.09
N ALA A 164 14.68 11.36 -9.31
CA ALA A 164 15.66 11.06 -10.33
C ALA A 164 16.32 9.69 -10.13
N ILE A 165 16.68 9.36 -8.89
CA ILE A 165 17.22 8.04 -8.56
C ILE A 165 16.20 6.94 -8.85
N LEU A 166 14.94 7.11 -8.46
CA LEU A 166 13.88 6.13 -8.70
C LEU A 166 13.65 5.85 -10.19
N ILE A 167 13.79 6.88 -11.03
CA ILE A 167 13.64 6.76 -12.49
C ILE A 167 14.89 6.15 -13.13
N LEU A 168 16.09 6.55 -12.71
CA LEU A 168 17.34 6.16 -13.35
C LEU A 168 17.91 4.83 -12.81
N ALA A 169 17.69 4.53 -11.53
CA ALA A 169 18.25 3.32 -10.90
C ALA A 169 17.92 2.01 -11.62
N PRO A 170 16.69 1.76 -12.13
CA PRO A 170 16.38 0.54 -12.86
C PRO A 170 17.21 0.36 -14.15
N TYR A 171 17.69 1.43 -14.75
CA TYR A 171 18.54 1.36 -15.96
C TYR A 171 20.00 1.06 -15.61
N ILE A 172 20.48 1.54 -14.45
CA ILE A 172 21.88 1.41 -14.01
C ILE A 172 22.07 0.14 -13.17
N PHE A 173 21.18 -0.09 -12.19
CA PHE A 173 21.27 -1.17 -11.21
C PHE A 173 20.13 -2.17 -11.40
N LYS A 174 20.34 -3.18 -12.25
CA LYS A 174 19.32 -4.20 -12.54
C LYS A 174 18.96 -5.11 -11.35
N LYS A 175 19.82 -5.20 -10.32
CA LYS A 175 19.65 -6.11 -9.18
C LYS A 175 19.23 -5.42 -7.89
N VAL A 176 19.38 -4.09 -7.78
CA VAL A 176 19.09 -3.33 -6.56
C VAL A 176 17.84 -2.51 -6.77
N PRO A 177 16.87 -2.56 -5.83
CA PRO A 177 15.66 -1.75 -5.93
C PRO A 177 15.97 -0.25 -5.87
N GLY A 178 15.45 0.52 -6.82
CA GLY A 178 15.63 1.98 -6.85
C GLY A 178 15.12 2.67 -5.59
N SER A 179 14.05 2.15 -4.97
CA SER A 179 13.51 2.68 -3.72
C SER A 179 14.48 2.57 -2.55
N LEU A 180 15.24 1.46 -2.48
CA LEU A 180 16.27 1.31 -1.44
C LEU A 180 17.42 2.30 -1.64
N ILE A 181 17.87 2.47 -2.89
CA ILE A 181 18.93 3.45 -3.22
C ILE A 181 18.46 4.86 -2.89
N ALA A 182 17.23 5.22 -3.26
CA ALA A 182 16.66 6.55 -2.97
C ALA A 182 16.58 6.82 -1.47
N VAL A 183 16.19 5.82 -0.65
CA VAL A 183 16.16 5.93 0.81
C VAL A 183 17.57 6.16 1.37
N ILE A 184 18.54 5.33 0.98
CA ILE A 184 19.92 5.47 1.47
C ILE A 184 20.50 6.84 1.09
N VAL A 185 20.37 7.25 -0.17
CA VAL A 185 20.86 8.56 -0.61
C VAL A 185 20.13 9.71 0.08
N GLY A 186 18.80 9.61 0.26
CA GLY A 186 18.01 10.60 0.99
C GLY A 186 18.49 10.77 2.43
N ILE A 187 18.74 9.67 3.15
CA ILE A 187 19.31 9.70 4.51
C ILE A 187 20.67 10.38 4.50
N LEU A 188 21.57 9.97 3.59
CA LEU A 188 22.91 10.55 3.51
C LEU A 188 22.86 12.05 3.20
N MET A 189 21.98 12.49 2.31
CA MET A 189 21.81 13.91 2.00
C MET A 189 21.44 14.72 3.26
N VAL A 190 20.45 14.27 4.03
CA VAL A 190 19.99 15.00 5.23
C VAL A 190 21.02 14.91 6.37
N GLN A 191 21.80 13.83 6.44
CA GLN A 191 22.79 13.63 7.49
C GLN A 191 24.09 14.43 7.25
N PHE A 192 24.54 14.54 6.00
CA PHE A 192 25.82 15.15 5.65
C PHE A 192 25.71 16.58 5.09
N LEU A 193 24.53 16.98 4.61
CA LEU A 193 24.28 18.33 4.13
C LEU A 193 23.44 19.10 5.16
N PRO A 194 23.60 20.42 5.32
CA PRO A 194 22.84 21.23 6.26
C PRO A 194 21.41 21.49 5.76
N LEU A 195 20.69 20.44 5.41
CA LEU A 195 19.33 20.51 4.88
C LEU A 195 18.30 20.44 6.00
N LYS A 196 17.38 21.40 6.02
CA LYS A 196 16.27 21.44 7.00
C LYS A 196 15.05 20.71 6.42
N VAL A 197 15.03 19.40 6.52
CA VAL A 197 13.97 18.56 5.98
C VAL A 197 13.35 17.71 7.09
N SER A 198 12.02 17.60 7.11
CA SER A 198 11.32 16.73 8.06
C SER A 198 11.61 15.26 7.72
N THR A 199 11.97 14.50 8.76
CA THR A 199 12.17 13.05 8.67
C THR A 199 11.01 12.31 9.34
N ILE A 200 10.92 10.99 9.12
CA ILE A 200 9.88 10.18 9.76
C ILE A 200 9.97 10.31 11.28
N GLY A 201 11.17 10.30 11.85
CA GLY A 201 11.38 10.42 13.31
C GLY A 201 10.94 11.75 13.89
N ASN A 202 10.79 12.81 13.08
CA ASN A 202 10.27 14.10 13.55
C ASN A 202 8.74 14.09 13.67
N LEU A 203 8.07 13.20 12.96
CA LEU A 203 6.60 13.16 12.87
C LEU A 203 5.99 11.96 13.60
N TYR A 204 6.74 10.86 13.72
CA TYR A 204 6.27 9.60 14.29
C TYR A 204 7.26 9.08 15.33
N THR A 205 6.74 8.55 16.43
CA THR A 205 7.54 7.77 17.40
C THR A 205 7.75 6.38 16.82
N ILE A 206 9.00 6.02 16.56
CA ILE A 206 9.35 4.75 15.95
C ILE A 206 9.68 3.73 17.04
N SER A 207 9.00 2.60 16.99
CA SER A 207 9.30 1.45 17.84
C SER A 207 9.87 0.31 17.01
N ASN A 208 10.89 -0.34 17.50
CA ASN A 208 11.42 -1.59 16.96
C ASN A 208 10.83 -2.82 17.65
N SER A 209 9.72 -2.64 18.38
CA SER A 209 9.00 -3.74 19.01
C SER A 209 8.41 -4.68 17.96
N LEU A 210 8.36 -5.95 18.30
CA LEU A 210 7.66 -6.95 17.49
C LEU A 210 6.15 -6.69 17.50
N PRO A 211 5.42 -7.14 16.47
CA PRO A 211 3.97 -7.08 16.46
C PRO A 211 3.41 -7.71 17.72
N SER A 212 2.71 -6.94 18.53
CA SER A 212 2.05 -7.42 19.74
C SER A 212 0.58 -7.63 19.50
N PHE A 213 0.01 -8.66 20.14
CA PHE A 213 -1.41 -8.92 20.06
C PHE A 213 -2.18 -7.79 20.77
N HIS A 214 -3.12 -7.19 20.06
CA HIS A 214 -3.98 -6.15 20.57
C HIS A 214 -5.44 -6.46 20.24
N MET A 215 -6.29 -6.54 21.28
CA MET A 215 -7.73 -6.75 21.12
C MET A 215 -8.42 -5.39 21.17
N PRO A 216 -9.14 -4.97 20.13
CA PRO A 216 -9.83 -3.69 20.13
C PRO A 216 -10.99 -3.68 21.14
N ALA A 217 -11.32 -2.52 21.64
CA ALA A 217 -12.51 -2.33 22.46
C ALA A 217 -13.78 -2.46 21.58
N ILE A 218 -14.42 -3.61 21.63
CA ILE A 218 -15.59 -3.91 20.80
C ILE A 218 -16.82 -3.18 21.37
N ARG A 219 -17.34 -2.20 20.62
CA ARG A 219 -18.60 -1.51 20.90
C ARG A 219 -19.55 -1.73 19.74
N PHE A 220 -20.83 -2.02 20.03
CA PHE A 220 -21.83 -2.25 18.99
C PHE A 220 -21.99 -1.06 18.04
N SER A 221 -21.89 0.17 18.56
CA SER A 221 -21.93 1.39 17.76
C SER A 221 -20.78 1.46 16.74
N THR A 222 -19.58 1.05 17.14
CA THR A 222 -18.41 1.04 16.25
C THR A 222 -18.53 -0.03 15.16
N ILE A 223 -19.07 -1.21 15.51
CA ILE A 223 -19.36 -2.26 14.52
C ILE A 223 -20.33 -1.75 13.46
N SER A 224 -21.48 -1.20 13.88
CA SER A 224 -22.50 -0.68 12.96
C SER A 224 -21.95 0.42 12.03
N ALA A 225 -21.15 1.33 12.56
CA ALA A 225 -20.51 2.39 11.77
C ALA A 225 -19.44 1.87 10.78
N SER A 226 -18.81 0.73 11.10
CA SER A 226 -17.70 0.17 10.30
C SER A 226 -18.15 -0.79 9.21
N VAL A 227 -19.44 -1.19 9.14
CA VAL A 227 -19.92 -2.20 8.16
C VAL A 227 -19.62 -1.78 6.72
N SER A 228 -19.93 -0.55 6.34
CA SER A 228 -19.72 -0.03 4.98
C SER A 228 -18.23 -0.03 4.61
N ASN A 229 -17.39 0.47 5.52
CA ASN A 229 -15.95 0.48 5.33
C ASN A 229 -15.37 -0.94 5.23
N ALA A 230 -15.83 -1.85 6.08
CA ALA A 230 -15.42 -3.25 6.08
C ALA A 230 -15.78 -3.95 4.77
N PHE A 231 -16.99 -3.71 4.26
CA PHE A 231 -17.42 -4.25 2.98
C PHE A 231 -16.57 -3.71 1.83
N THR A 232 -16.29 -2.42 1.81
CA THR A 232 -15.42 -1.78 0.81
C THR A 232 -14.02 -2.38 0.85
N ILE A 233 -13.41 -2.51 2.04
CA ILE A 233 -12.09 -3.14 2.20
C ILE A 233 -12.12 -4.59 1.70
N ALA A 234 -13.16 -5.37 2.02
CA ALA A 234 -13.28 -6.76 1.59
C ALA A 234 -13.37 -6.90 0.06
N VAL A 235 -14.22 -6.10 -0.58
CA VAL A 235 -14.37 -6.12 -2.04
C VAL A 235 -13.08 -5.73 -2.73
N LEU A 236 -12.41 -4.67 -2.27
CA LEU A 236 -11.14 -4.22 -2.82
C LEU A 236 -10.05 -5.28 -2.63
N ALA A 237 -9.93 -5.85 -1.45
CA ALA A 237 -8.97 -6.92 -1.17
C ALA A 237 -9.22 -8.14 -2.07
N ALA A 238 -10.48 -8.52 -2.28
CA ALA A 238 -10.84 -9.61 -3.18
C ALA A 238 -10.42 -9.32 -4.62
N ILE A 239 -10.74 -8.13 -5.14
CA ILE A 239 -10.42 -7.73 -6.51
C ILE A 239 -8.90 -7.70 -6.71
N GLU A 240 -8.16 -6.99 -5.86
CA GLU A 240 -6.71 -6.85 -6.03
C GLU A 240 -5.96 -8.17 -5.90
N SER A 241 -6.31 -8.98 -4.88
CA SER A 241 -5.62 -10.25 -4.68
C SER A 241 -5.89 -11.25 -5.79
N LEU A 242 -7.14 -11.36 -6.27
CA LEU A 242 -7.46 -12.25 -7.37
C LEU A 242 -6.88 -11.76 -8.71
N LEU A 243 -6.84 -10.45 -8.97
CA LEU A 243 -6.12 -9.89 -10.11
C LEU A 243 -4.62 -10.20 -10.03
N SER A 244 -4.02 -10.06 -8.86
CA SER A 244 -2.62 -10.41 -8.64
C SER A 244 -2.36 -11.88 -8.93
N CYS A 245 -3.27 -12.78 -8.53
CA CYS A 245 -3.19 -14.20 -8.84
C CYS A 245 -3.31 -14.50 -10.34
N VAL A 246 -4.24 -13.85 -11.03
CA VAL A 246 -4.42 -14.00 -12.49
C VAL A 246 -3.16 -13.56 -13.24
N VAL A 247 -2.58 -12.43 -12.88
CA VAL A 247 -1.32 -11.96 -13.47
C VAL A 247 -0.18 -12.94 -13.18
N ALA A 248 -0.09 -13.44 -11.96
CA ALA A 248 0.92 -14.43 -11.57
C ALA A 248 0.78 -15.74 -12.35
N ASP A 249 -0.44 -16.24 -12.51
CA ASP A 249 -0.73 -17.44 -13.29
C ASP A 249 -0.26 -17.29 -14.73
N GLY A 250 -0.52 -16.12 -15.35
CA GLY A 250 -0.03 -15.83 -16.71
C GLY A 250 1.51 -15.81 -16.82
N MET A 251 2.21 -15.42 -15.73
CA MET A 251 3.67 -15.37 -15.72
C MET A 251 4.34 -16.75 -15.56
N ILE A 252 3.68 -17.71 -14.88
CA ILE A 252 4.28 -19.02 -14.55
C ILE A 252 3.50 -20.20 -15.15
N ASN A 253 2.49 -19.92 -15.95
CA ASN A 253 1.58 -20.91 -16.55
C ASN A 253 1.01 -21.87 -15.49
N SER A 254 0.47 -21.32 -14.41
CA SER A 254 -0.20 -22.03 -13.33
C SER A 254 -1.68 -21.66 -13.24
N LYS A 255 -2.37 -22.25 -12.27
CA LYS A 255 -3.75 -21.92 -11.94
C LYS A 255 -3.92 -21.86 -10.44
N HIS A 256 -4.32 -20.71 -9.92
CA HIS A 256 -4.60 -20.53 -8.49
C HIS A 256 -5.99 -21.06 -8.11
N ARG A 257 -6.20 -21.26 -6.80
CA ARG A 257 -7.50 -21.60 -6.21
C ARG A 257 -8.13 -20.33 -5.63
N SER A 258 -9.01 -19.69 -6.40
CA SER A 258 -9.56 -18.36 -6.08
C SER A 258 -10.30 -18.33 -4.74
N ASP A 259 -11.12 -19.35 -4.43
CA ASP A 259 -11.89 -19.40 -3.17
C ASP A 259 -10.97 -19.53 -1.96
N MET A 260 -9.96 -20.39 -2.05
CA MET A 260 -8.96 -20.56 -0.98
C MET A 260 -8.12 -19.31 -0.80
N GLU A 261 -7.84 -18.59 -1.88
CA GLU A 261 -7.15 -17.31 -1.81
C GLU A 261 -7.96 -16.27 -1.02
N LEU A 262 -9.27 -16.16 -1.25
CA LEU A 262 -10.15 -15.28 -0.48
C LEU A 262 -10.18 -15.63 1.01
N VAL A 263 -10.26 -16.92 1.34
CA VAL A 263 -10.19 -17.39 2.73
C VAL A 263 -8.86 -16.99 3.38
N ALA A 264 -7.74 -17.19 2.67
CA ALA A 264 -6.43 -16.81 3.17
C ALA A 264 -6.27 -15.29 3.35
N GLN A 265 -6.79 -14.50 2.41
CA GLN A 265 -6.82 -13.04 2.50
C GLN A 265 -7.63 -12.59 3.72
N GLY A 266 -8.76 -13.23 3.97
CA GLY A 266 -9.57 -12.97 5.15
C GLY A 266 -8.86 -13.28 6.45
N ALA A 267 -8.27 -14.48 6.57
CA ALA A 267 -7.48 -14.87 7.73
C ALA A 267 -6.27 -13.95 7.96
N GLY A 268 -5.56 -13.58 6.87
CA GLY A 268 -4.44 -12.65 6.93
C GLY A 268 -4.83 -11.25 7.38
N ASN A 269 -5.98 -10.73 6.95
CA ASN A 269 -6.49 -9.43 7.38
C ASN A 269 -6.89 -9.43 8.86
N ILE A 270 -7.56 -10.48 9.34
CA ILE A 270 -7.89 -10.62 10.77
C ILE A 270 -6.59 -10.66 11.60
N ALA A 271 -5.63 -11.48 11.19
CA ALA A 271 -4.35 -11.56 11.87
C ALA A 271 -3.60 -10.21 11.84
N SER A 272 -3.53 -9.53 10.69
CA SER A 272 -2.91 -8.20 10.57
C SER A 272 -3.49 -7.20 11.56
N ALA A 273 -4.82 -7.09 11.61
CA ALA A 273 -5.52 -6.18 12.50
C ALA A 273 -5.22 -6.46 13.97
N LEU A 274 -5.22 -7.73 14.38
CA LEU A 274 -4.94 -8.14 15.77
C LEU A 274 -3.48 -7.90 16.19
N PHE A 275 -2.57 -7.79 15.25
CA PHE A 275 -1.15 -7.51 15.51
C PHE A 275 -0.72 -6.09 15.12
N GLY A 276 -1.64 -5.14 15.10
CA GLY A 276 -1.34 -3.72 14.90
C GLY A 276 -1.02 -3.33 13.45
N GLY A 277 -1.35 -4.20 12.50
CA GLY A 277 -1.22 -3.91 11.07
C GLY A 277 -2.46 -3.21 10.48
N ILE A 278 -2.35 -2.86 9.21
CA ILE A 278 -3.43 -2.30 8.38
C ILE A 278 -3.97 -3.35 7.40
N PRO A 279 -5.06 -3.08 6.66
CA PRO A 279 -5.57 -4.00 5.66
C PRO A 279 -4.51 -4.41 4.64
N ALA A 280 -4.53 -5.69 4.28
CA ALA A 280 -3.59 -6.32 3.36
C ALA A 280 -4.31 -6.92 2.16
N THR A 281 -3.61 -6.99 1.05
CA THR A 281 -4.02 -7.76 -0.12
C THR A 281 -2.81 -8.27 -0.89
N GLY A 282 -3.03 -9.12 -1.89
CA GLY A 282 -2.00 -9.58 -2.81
C GLY A 282 -1.46 -8.44 -3.67
N ALA A 283 -0.16 -8.20 -3.62
CA ALA A 283 0.48 -7.10 -4.32
C ALA A 283 1.05 -7.57 -5.67
N ILE A 284 0.49 -7.11 -6.78
CA ILE A 284 0.90 -7.50 -8.15
C ILE A 284 2.40 -7.29 -8.36
N ALA A 285 2.92 -6.11 -8.00
CA ALA A 285 4.33 -5.77 -8.23
C ALA A 285 5.30 -6.65 -7.40
N ARG A 286 4.95 -6.94 -6.14
CA ARG A 286 5.75 -7.81 -5.25
C ARG A 286 5.68 -9.27 -5.73
N THR A 287 4.51 -9.73 -6.14
CA THR A 287 4.30 -11.07 -6.70
C THR A 287 5.09 -11.25 -7.99
N ALA A 288 5.06 -10.26 -8.89
CA ALA A 288 5.86 -10.29 -10.11
C ALA A 288 7.37 -10.27 -9.80
N ALA A 289 7.80 -9.49 -8.81
CA ALA A 289 9.19 -9.49 -8.36
C ALA A 289 9.60 -10.86 -7.78
N ASN A 290 8.74 -11.51 -6.99
CA ASN A 290 8.95 -12.86 -6.49
C ASN A 290 9.19 -13.86 -7.63
N ILE A 291 8.30 -13.85 -8.62
CA ILE A 291 8.38 -14.73 -9.79
C ILE A 291 9.66 -14.49 -10.60
N LYS A 292 10.01 -13.22 -10.87
CA LYS A 292 11.24 -12.84 -11.60
C LYS A 292 12.51 -13.26 -10.89
N ASN A 293 12.49 -13.31 -9.54
CA ASN A 293 13.61 -13.78 -8.73
C ASN A 293 13.58 -15.31 -8.45
N GLY A 294 12.73 -16.04 -9.17
CA GLY A 294 12.68 -17.51 -9.10
C GLY A 294 11.77 -18.07 -8.01
N GLY A 295 10.91 -17.26 -7.39
CA GLY A 295 9.89 -17.73 -6.46
C GLY A 295 8.86 -18.60 -7.19
N ARG A 296 8.63 -19.82 -6.67
CA ARG A 296 7.68 -20.79 -7.26
C ARG A 296 6.81 -21.48 -6.21
N THR A 297 7.09 -21.25 -4.94
CA THR A 297 6.40 -21.91 -3.82
C THR A 297 6.01 -20.91 -2.75
N PRO A 298 5.00 -21.19 -1.91
CA PRO A 298 4.59 -20.35 -0.79
C PRO A 298 5.71 -20.04 0.20
N ILE A 299 6.73 -20.90 0.26
CA ILE A 299 7.92 -20.71 1.12
C ILE A 299 8.59 -19.35 0.83
N ALA A 300 8.56 -18.87 -0.41
CA ALA A 300 9.12 -17.57 -0.73
C ALA A 300 8.43 -16.42 0.03
N GLY A 301 7.09 -16.46 0.14
CA GLY A 301 6.33 -15.48 0.92
C GLY A 301 6.52 -15.63 2.44
N MET A 302 6.63 -16.85 2.95
CA MET A 302 6.96 -17.08 4.36
C MET A 302 8.36 -16.55 4.71
N VAL A 303 9.35 -16.81 3.85
CA VAL A 303 10.72 -16.28 4.01
C VAL A 303 10.74 -14.75 3.91
N HIS A 304 9.94 -14.17 3.01
CA HIS A 304 9.74 -12.72 2.93
C HIS A 304 9.31 -12.14 4.29
N SER A 305 8.29 -12.72 4.91
CA SER A 305 7.78 -12.26 6.21
C SER A 305 8.80 -12.43 7.34
N VAL A 306 9.48 -13.58 7.39
CA VAL A 306 10.55 -13.82 8.38
C VAL A 306 11.72 -12.85 8.18
N THR A 307 12.11 -12.58 6.95
CA THR A 307 13.16 -11.58 6.65
C THR A 307 12.74 -10.19 7.12
N LEU A 308 11.48 -9.81 6.95
CA LEU A 308 10.98 -8.52 7.43
C LEU A 308 10.97 -8.42 8.96
N ILE A 309 10.83 -9.52 9.71
CA ILE A 309 11.01 -9.51 11.18
C ILE A 309 12.45 -9.10 11.52
N ILE A 310 13.43 -9.71 10.85
CA ILE A 310 14.86 -9.39 11.08
C ILE A 310 15.12 -7.92 10.73
N VAL A 311 14.58 -7.47 9.60
CA VAL A 311 14.70 -6.07 9.16
C VAL A 311 14.04 -5.11 10.14
N LEU A 312 12.87 -5.44 10.67
CA LEU A 312 12.17 -4.64 11.69
C LEU A 312 13.06 -4.41 12.91
N VAL A 313 13.62 -5.49 13.46
CA VAL A 313 14.43 -5.40 14.68
C VAL A 313 15.73 -4.63 14.45
N VAL A 314 16.38 -4.82 13.28
CA VAL A 314 17.72 -4.28 13.00
C VAL A 314 17.65 -2.87 12.37
N LEU A 315 16.75 -2.66 11.41
CA LEU A 315 16.77 -1.45 10.58
C LEU A 315 15.70 -0.42 10.95
N MET A 316 14.70 -0.78 11.75
CA MET A 316 13.63 0.16 12.11
C MET A 316 14.13 1.43 12.83
N PRO A 317 15.13 1.39 13.71
CA PRO A 317 15.69 2.60 14.30
C PRO A 317 16.22 3.60 13.26
N TYR A 318 16.75 3.10 12.14
CA TYR A 318 17.25 3.93 11.04
C TYR A 318 16.13 4.47 10.14
N ALA A 319 14.96 3.87 10.18
CA ALA A 319 13.80 4.35 9.40
C ALA A 319 13.39 5.77 9.80
N GLY A 320 13.65 6.18 11.06
CA GLY A 320 13.44 7.54 11.52
C GLY A 320 14.24 8.62 10.79
N MET A 321 15.37 8.24 10.21
CA MET A 321 16.23 9.16 9.46
C MET A 321 15.74 9.41 8.03
N ILE A 322 14.75 8.64 7.54
CA ILE A 322 14.26 8.75 6.16
C ILE A 322 13.53 10.09 5.98
N PRO A 323 13.92 10.91 4.99
CA PRO A 323 13.26 12.18 4.73
C PRO A 323 11.85 11.97 4.14
N MET A 324 10.88 12.78 4.56
CA MET A 324 9.51 12.74 4.03
C MET A 324 9.43 12.95 2.51
N PRO A 325 10.22 13.87 1.89
CA PRO A 325 10.23 14.02 0.43
C PRO A 325 10.67 12.77 -0.32
N THR A 326 11.55 11.95 0.26
CA THR A 326 11.95 10.65 -0.34
C THR A 326 10.78 9.66 -0.35
N ILE A 327 10.02 9.61 0.74
CA ILE A 327 8.79 8.80 0.83
C ILE A 327 7.76 9.27 -0.20
N ALA A 328 7.56 10.59 -0.31
CA ALA A 328 6.65 11.16 -1.30
C ALA A 328 7.08 10.82 -2.75
N ALA A 329 8.37 10.87 -3.06
CA ALA A 329 8.91 10.47 -4.36
C ALA A 329 8.65 8.98 -4.66
N ILE A 330 8.81 8.08 -3.68
CA ILE A 330 8.48 6.66 -3.82
C ILE A 330 7.01 6.50 -4.15
N LEU A 331 6.12 7.19 -3.43
CA LEU A 331 4.68 7.11 -3.64
C LEU A 331 4.24 7.71 -4.98
N PHE A 332 4.93 8.73 -5.50
CA PHE A 332 4.71 9.23 -6.86
C PHE A 332 5.00 8.16 -7.92
N ILE A 333 6.09 7.41 -7.78
CA ILE A 333 6.40 6.31 -8.71
C ILE A 333 5.37 5.17 -8.57
N VAL A 334 4.92 4.87 -7.35
CA VAL A 334 3.85 3.88 -7.12
C VAL A 334 2.56 4.33 -7.81
N ALA A 335 2.14 5.58 -7.63
CA ALA A 335 0.96 6.14 -8.26
C ALA A 335 1.07 6.11 -9.79
N TYR A 336 2.23 6.50 -10.34
CA TYR A 336 2.49 6.42 -11.79
C TYR A 336 2.33 4.99 -12.32
N ASN A 337 2.89 4.01 -11.63
CA ASN A 337 2.80 2.60 -12.03
C ASN A 337 1.37 2.06 -11.90
N MET A 338 0.59 2.51 -10.91
CA MET A 338 -0.81 2.12 -10.72
C MET A 338 -1.74 2.73 -11.76
N CYS A 339 -1.49 3.97 -12.15
CA CYS A 339 -2.34 4.71 -13.08
C CYS A 339 -2.41 4.05 -14.47
N GLN A 340 -1.41 3.23 -14.84
CA GLN A 340 -1.33 2.59 -16.16
C GLN A 340 -1.74 3.55 -17.30
N TRP A 341 -1.21 4.76 -17.30
CA TRP A 341 -1.63 5.88 -18.15
C TRP A 341 -1.84 5.52 -19.62
N ARG A 342 -0.98 4.64 -20.17
CA ARG A 342 -1.10 4.19 -21.56
C ARG A 342 -2.41 3.42 -21.78
N THR A 343 -2.69 2.46 -20.90
CA THR A 343 -3.92 1.66 -20.95
C THR A 343 -5.16 2.52 -20.73
N PHE A 344 -5.13 3.45 -19.78
CA PHE A 344 -6.22 4.39 -19.53
C PHE A 344 -6.52 5.23 -20.79
N ARG A 345 -5.49 5.82 -21.40
CA ARG A 345 -5.62 6.59 -22.62
C ARG A 345 -6.16 5.76 -23.79
N ASP A 346 -5.67 4.53 -23.94
CA ASP A 346 -6.08 3.65 -25.03
C ASP A 346 -7.55 3.21 -24.83
N LEU A 347 -7.97 2.91 -23.60
CA LEU A 347 -9.39 2.65 -23.28
C LEU A 347 -10.29 3.83 -23.61
N VAL A 348 -9.90 5.05 -23.23
CA VAL A 348 -10.69 6.26 -23.55
C VAL A 348 -10.83 6.46 -25.06
N ARG A 349 -9.84 6.01 -25.88
CA ARG A 349 -9.85 6.20 -27.33
C ARG A 349 -10.57 5.08 -28.09
N THR A 350 -10.53 3.86 -27.59
CA THR A 350 -10.95 2.66 -28.34
C THR A 350 -12.15 1.93 -27.76
N ALA A 351 -12.45 2.14 -26.46
CA ALA A 351 -13.55 1.45 -25.82
C ALA A 351 -14.94 1.99 -26.26
N PRO A 352 -15.98 1.16 -26.24
CA PRO A 352 -17.36 1.59 -26.43
C PRO A 352 -17.75 2.69 -25.43
N LYS A 353 -18.70 3.55 -25.80
CA LYS A 353 -19.16 4.66 -24.95
C LYS A 353 -19.67 4.19 -23.57
N SER A 354 -20.29 3.00 -23.49
CA SER A 354 -20.71 2.37 -22.25
C SER A 354 -19.53 2.09 -21.30
N ASP A 355 -18.44 1.59 -21.83
CA ASP A 355 -17.24 1.25 -21.06
C ASP A 355 -16.46 2.50 -20.63
N ILE A 356 -16.47 3.54 -21.46
CA ILE A 356 -15.94 4.86 -21.12
C ILE A 356 -16.76 5.46 -19.97
N CYS A 357 -18.09 5.34 -20.02
CA CYS A 357 -18.96 5.77 -18.93
C CYS A 357 -18.61 5.04 -17.63
N LEU A 358 -18.46 3.71 -17.66
CA LEU A 358 -18.03 2.92 -16.49
C LEU A 358 -16.64 3.33 -15.97
N LEU A 359 -15.72 3.69 -16.85
CA LEU A 359 -14.38 4.15 -16.48
C LEU A 359 -14.42 5.44 -15.63
N TYR A 360 -15.31 6.39 -16.00
CA TYR A 360 -15.45 7.67 -15.31
C TYR A 360 -16.41 7.65 -14.12
N THR A 361 -17.36 6.71 -14.11
CA THR A 361 -18.35 6.54 -13.04
C THR A 361 -17.99 5.41 -12.08
N SER A 362 -16.83 4.75 -12.26
CA SER A 362 -16.37 3.79 -11.27
C SER A 362 -16.26 4.51 -9.92
N PRO A 363 -16.74 3.91 -8.82
CA PRO A 363 -16.85 4.59 -7.54
C PRO A 363 -15.50 5.18 -7.15
N SER A 364 -15.50 6.50 -7.05
CA SER A 364 -14.38 7.23 -6.46
C SER A 364 -14.29 6.85 -4.98
N PRO A 365 -13.11 6.85 -4.37
CA PRO A 365 -12.98 6.75 -2.91
C PRO A 365 -13.79 7.79 -2.12
N ARG A 366 -14.49 8.70 -2.82
CA ARG A 366 -15.40 9.69 -2.24
C ARG A 366 -16.84 9.21 -2.08
N ASP A 367 -17.25 8.19 -2.83
CA ASP A 367 -18.64 7.74 -2.87
C ASP A 367 -18.91 6.60 -1.87
N THR A 368 -17.93 6.28 -1.08
CA THR A 368 -17.95 5.35 0.05
C THR A 368 -17.48 6.08 1.31
#